data_783c4697990f42071ba023df1b5fd5da
#
_entry.id   783c4697990f42071ba023df1b5fd5da
#
_cell.length_a   1.000
_cell.length_b   1.000
_cell.length_c   1.000
_cell.angle_alpha   90.00
_cell.angle_beta   90.00
_cell.angle_gamma   90.00
#
_symmetry.space_group_name_H-M   'P 1'
#
loop_
_entity.id
_entity.type
_entity.pdbx_description
1 polymer ?
#
loop_
_entity_poly.entity_id
_entity_poly.type
_entity_poly.pdbx_seq_one_letter_code
_entity_poly.pdbx_strand_id
1 'polypeptide(L)'
;MQHRDLYPHEILQDVIDKSYAKSQGHLKTLSILSFLGGGYVSFGYMAYLKVVSGIPPEWSGLSTLLGAAVFPICLICILVGGGELATGNMMMMALGRLTKRVSLKKLFRNWIVVSLGNLLGALFMAYFLGHYVGLSEGAAAAKTIAIAEAKVQMDFGRAFVSAIACNWMVCMGIWFYFGAKQTSGRILAIWFPVMIFVLIGLQHFVANMFIIPAGIFAGANVTWSQFFFNMVPVFLGNVTGGAAFVGASYLYAYRHLLKEDYCI
;
A
#
# COMPACT_ATOMS: atom_id res chain seq x y z
N MET A 1 -12.04 -32.05 1.41
CA MET A 1 -12.51 -30.80 2.04
C MET A 1 -12.88 -29.84 0.92
N GLN A 2 -14.12 -29.36 0.86
CA GLN A 2 -14.53 -28.38 -0.15
C GLN A 2 -13.71 -27.10 0.05
N HIS A 3 -12.99 -26.67 -1.01
CA HIS A 3 -12.19 -25.43 -1.04
C HIS A 3 -13.15 -24.24 -1.28
N ARG A 4 -14.04 -23.98 -0.32
CA ARG A 4 -14.85 -22.75 -0.37
C ARG A 4 -14.03 -21.54 0.08
N ASP A 5 -14.39 -20.39 -0.44
CA ASP A 5 -13.89 -19.10 0.07
C ASP A 5 -14.36 -18.86 1.51
N LEU A 6 -13.63 -18.03 2.25
CA LEU A 6 -13.92 -17.75 3.65
C LEU A 6 -15.08 -16.74 3.80
N TYR A 7 -15.91 -16.92 4.81
CA TYR A 7 -16.84 -15.90 5.25
C TYR A 7 -16.11 -14.73 5.95
N PRO A 8 -16.70 -13.52 6.02
CA PRO A 8 -16.05 -12.36 6.61
C PRO A 8 -15.51 -12.55 8.03
N HIS A 9 -16.20 -13.27 8.90
CA HIS A 9 -15.72 -13.57 10.25
C HIS A 9 -14.52 -14.54 10.27
N GLU A 10 -14.44 -15.47 9.32
CA GLU A 10 -13.30 -16.38 9.16
C GLU A 10 -12.09 -15.62 8.63
N ILE A 11 -12.30 -14.66 7.70
CA ILE A 11 -11.24 -13.75 7.24
C ILE A 11 -10.69 -12.96 8.41
N LEU A 12 -11.58 -12.43 9.27
CA LEU A 12 -11.16 -11.69 10.46
C LEU A 12 -10.24 -12.53 11.35
N GLN A 13 -10.57 -13.81 11.60
CA GLN A 13 -9.73 -14.72 12.39
C GLN A 13 -8.35 -14.91 11.73
N ASP A 14 -8.32 -15.22 10.41
CA ASP A 14 -7.06 -15.43 9.67
C ASP A 14 -6.17 -14.17 9.71
N VAL A 15 -6.75 -12.96 9.59
CA VAL A 15 -6.02 -11.71 9.67
C VAL A 15 -5.47 -11.45 11.08
N ILE A 16 -6.23 -11.76 12.13
CA ILE A 16 -5.76 -11.65 13.52
C ILE A 16 -4.59 -12.62 13.77
N ASP A 17 -4.69 -13.87 13.34
CA ASP A 17 -3.62 -14.86 13.48
C ASP A 17 -2.37 -14.45 12.71
N LYS A 18 -2.54 -13.94 11.50
CA LYS A 18 -1.43 -13.41 10.70
C LYS A 18 -0.76 -12.21 11.38
N SER A 19 -1.53 -11.35 12.06
CA SER A 19 -0.98 -10.21 12.81
C SER A 19 -0.09 -10.68 13.96
N TYR A 20 -0.52 -11.71 14.70
CA TYR A 20 0.28 -12.32 15.74
C TYR A 20 1.58 -12.89 15.18
N ALA A 21 1.51 -13.70 14.11
CA ALA A 21 2.69 -14.28 13.45
C ALA A 21 3.68 -13.17 13.01
N LYS A 22 3.18 -12.10 12.37
CA LYS A 22 4.01 -10.93 11.99
C LYS A 22 4.67 -10.26 13.21
N SER A 23 3.98 -10.20 14.34
CA SER A 23 4.51 -9.60 15.57
C SER A 23 5.70 -10.36 16.16
N GLN A 24 5.81 -11.66 15.86
CA GLN A 24 6.91 -12.54 16.30
C GLN A 24 8.07 -12.60 15.29
N GLY A 25 7.92 -12.01 14.12
CA GLY A 25 8.92 -12.07 13.05
C GLY A 25 10.29 -11.52 13.43
N HIS A 26 11.36 -12.17 12.96
CA HIS A 26 12.72 -11.72 13.15
C HIS A 26 12.97 -10.39 12.44
N LEU A 27 13.71 -9.48 13.08
CA LEU A 27 13.98 -8.15 12.56
C LEU A 27 14.64 -8.20 11.17
N LYS A 28 15.63 -9.09 10.97
CA LYS A 28 16.33 -9.25 9.69
C LYS A 28 15.36 -9.62 8.56
N THR A 29 14.49 -10.60 8.78
CA THR A 29 13.48 -11.02 7.79
C THR A 29 12.51 -9.89 7.49
N LEU A 30 12.01 -9.21 8.55
CA LEU A 30 11.10 -8.09 8.42
C LEU A 30 11.72 -6.95 7.58
N SER A 31 13.00 -6.60 7.84
CA SER A 31 13.70 -5.55 7.11
C SER A 31 13.90 -5.89 5.63
N ILE A 32 14.31 -7.13 5.32
CA ILE A 32 14.50 -7.57 3.93
C ILE A 32 13.17 -7.53 3.16
N LEU A 33 12.11 -8.12 3.73
CA LEU A 33 10.80 -8.16 3.07
C LEU A 33 10.17 -6.77 2.94
N SER A 34 10.49 -5.86 3.86
CA SER A 34 10.05 -4.46 3.77
C SER A 34 10.76 -3.71 2.66
N PHE A 35 12.08 -3.89 2.50
CA PHE A 35 12.83 -3.33 1.37
C PHE A 35 12.24 -3.80 0.03
N LEU A 36 12.01 -5.11 -0.10
CA LEU A 36 11.37 -5.68 -1.29
C LEU A 36 9.97 -5.11 -1.50
N GLY A 37 9.17 -4.92 -0.44
CA GLY A 37 7.83 -4.34 -0.52
C GLY A 37 7.82 -2.94 -1.12
N GLY A 38 8.75 -2.07 -0.70
CA GLY A 38 8.96 -0.75 -1.30
C GLY A 38 9.35 -0.83 -2.77
N GLY A 39 10.26 -1.75 -3.10
CA GLY A 39 10.66 -2.03 -4.47
C GLY A 39 9.51 -2.49 -5.36
N TYR A 40 8.68 -3.42 -4.88
CA TYR A 40 7.51 -3.89 -5.63
C TYR A 40 6.48 -2.78 -5.90
N VAL A 41 6.21 -1.91 -4.92
CA VAL A 41 5.34 -0.75 -5.15
C VAL A 41 5.91 0.17 -6.23
N SER A 42 7.23 0.35 -6.23
CA SER A 42 7.91 1.15 -7.24
C SER A 42 7.84 0.54 -8.64
N PHE A 43 7.95 -0.79 -8.78
CA PHE A 43 7.72 -1.47 -10.06
C PHE A 43 6.31 -1.24 -10.59
N GLY A 44 5.30 -1.34 -9.73
CA GLY A 44 3.92 -1.02 -10.11
C GLY A 44 3.77 0.42 -10.59
N TYR A 45 4.46 1.36 -9.92
CA TYR A 45 4.43 2.77 -10.34
C TYR A 45 5.17 3.02 -11.65
N MET A 46 6.33 2.40 -11.87
CA MET A 46 7.08 2.50 -13.13
C MET A 46 6.26 1.91 -14.30
N ALA A 47 5.59 0.78 -14.09
CA ALA A 47 4.67 0.21 -15.08
C ALA A 47 3.53 1.20 -15.41
N TYR A 48 2.93 1.80 -14.38
CA TYR A 48 1.93 2.87 -14.56
C TYR A 48 2.50 4.02 -15.39
N LEU A 49 3.64 4.59 -15.00
CA LEU A 49 4.28 5.70 -15.72
C LEU A 49 4.55 5.36 -17.18
N LYS A 50 5.06 4.15 -17.46
CA LYS A 50 5.33 3.70 -18.82
C LYS A 50 4.08 3.68 -19.69
N VAL A 51 2.95 3.21 -19.13
CA VAL A 51 1.67 3.18 -19.85
C VAL A 51 1.14 4.59 -20.10
N VAL A 52 1.04 5.42 -19.04
CA VAL A 52 0.42 6.74 -19.16
C VAL A 52 1.23 7.74 -19.98
N SER A 53 2.55 7.54 -20.07
CA SER A 53 3.42 8.39 -20.88
C SER A 53 3.42 8.02 -22.37
N GLY A 54 2.94 6.82 -22.74
CA GLY A 54 2.85 6.36 -24.11
C GLY A 54 1.51 6.66 -24.80
N ILE A 55 0.54 7.21 -24.09
CA ILE A 55 -0.83 7.45 -24.61
C ILE A 55 -1.06 8.95 -24.76
N PRO A 56 -1.55 9.41 -25.94
CA PRO A 56 -1.81 10.82 -26.18
C PRO A 56 -2.78 11.46 -25.18
N PRO A 57 -2.64 12.77 -24.88
CA PRO A 57 -3.47 13.48 -23.89
C PRO A 57 -4.99 13.43 -24.18
N GLU A 58 -5.39 13.33 -25.44
CA GLU A 58 -6.79 13.23 -25.88
C GLU A 58 -7.47 11.97 -25.32
N TRP A 59 -6.69 10.94 -24.99
CA TRP A 59 -7.13 9.67 -24.43
C TRP A 59 -6.83 9.55 -22.93
N SER A 60 -6.82 10.67 -22.21
CA SER A 60 -6.41 10.74 -20.79
C SER A 60 -7.18 9.78 -19.89
N GLY A 61 -8.49 9.59 -20.11
CA GLY A 61 -9.31 8.63 -19.35
C GLY A 61 -8.85 7.19 -19.57
N LEU A 62 -8.62 6.81 -20.83
CA LEU A 62 -8.11 5.48 -21.19
C LEU A 62 -6.68 5.27 -20.64
N SER A 63 -5.84 6.29 -20.79
CA SER A 63 -4.48 6.31 -20.26
C SER A 63 -4.46 6.01 -18.74
N THR A 64 -5.29 6.73 -17.98
CA THR A 64 -5.39 6.54 -16.53
C THR A 64 -5.92 5.15 -16.16
N LEU A 65 -6.94 4.66 -16.88
CA LEU A 65 -7.50 3.33 -16.68
C LEU A 65 -6.48 2.23 -16.93
N LEU A 66 -5.77 2.27 -18.06
CA LEU A 66 -4.76 1.26 -18.40
C LEU A 66 -3.56 1.33 -17.46
N GLY A 67 -3.11 2.53 -17.09
CA GLY A 67 -2.07 2.71 -16.08
C GLY A 67 -2.50 2.14 -14.72
N ALA A 68 -3.73 2.43 -14.28
CA ALA A 68 -4.27 1.88 -13.05
C ALA A 68 -4.41 0.35 -13.10
N ALA A 69 -4.70 -0.23 -14.27
CA ALA A 69 -4.84 -1.68 -14.43
C ALA A 69 -3.51 -2.45 -14.29
N VAL A 70 -2.36 -1.87 -14.60
CA VAL A 70 -1.06 -2.54 -14.45
C VAL A 70 -0.45 -2.37 -13.06
N PHE A 71 -0.83 -1.33 -12.32
CA PHE A 71 -0.28 -1.03 -10.99
C PHE A 71 -0.45 -2.16 -9.95
N PRO A 72 -1.57 -2.92 -9.91
CA PRO A 72 -1.80 -3.97 -8.90
C PRO A 72 -0.75 -5.06 -8.82
N ILE A 73 0.11 -5.21 -9.83
CA ILE A 73 1.25 -6.16 -9.79
C ILE A 73 2.07 -5.99 -8.52
N CYS A 74 2.17 -4.76 -7.99
CA CYS A 74 2.91 -4.46 -6.77
C CYS A 74 2.37 -5.23 -5.56
N LEU A 75 1.07 -5.17 -5.30
CA LEU A 75 0.46 -5.85 -4.16
C LEU A 75 0.35 -7.36 -4.38
N ILE A 76 0.24 -7.80 -5.64
CA ILE A 76 0.31 -9.22 -6.01
C ILE A 76 1.69 -9.77 -5.64
N CYS A 77 2.79 -9.12 -6.04
CA CYS A 77 4.14 -9.53 -5.68
C CYS A 77 4.34 -9.56 -4.16
N ILE A 78 3.77 -8.60 -3.42
CA ILE A 78 3.89 -8.54 -1.96
C ILE A 78 3.13 -9.67 -1.27
N LEU A 79 1.87 -9.91 -1.64
CA LEU A 79 1.01 -10.85 -0.91
C LEU A 79 1.17 -12.31 -1.39
N VAL A 80 1.39 -12.52 -2.67
CA VAL A 80 1.54 -13.86 -3.27
C VAL A 80 3.02 -14.25 -3.32
N GLY A 81 3.89 -13.33 -3.72
CA GLY A 81 5.33 -13.56 -3.84
C GLY A 81 6.09 -13.47 -2.51
N GLY A 82 5.58 -12.70 -1.57
CA GLY A 82 6.21 -12.48 -0.26
C GLY A 82 6.87 -11.10 -0.14
N GLY A 83 6.34 -10.29 0.75
CA GLY A 83 6.83 -8.94 1.06
C GLY A 83 6.12 -8.36 2.27
N GLU A 84 6.59 -7.22 2.74
CA GLU A 84 5.97 -6.47 3.83
C GLU A 84 5.62 -5.05 3.37
N LEU A 85 4.36 -4.68 3.57
CA LEU A 85 3.82 -3.38 3.17
C LEU A 85 3.28 -2.64 4.39
N ALA A 86 3.79 -1.43 4.62
CA ALA A 86 3.39 -0.61 5.78
C ALA A 86 1.88 -0.39 5.83
N THR A 87 1.24 -0.06 4.73
CA THR A 87 -0.20 0.22 4.65
C THR A 87 -1.06 -1.00 4.96
N GLY A 88 -0.69 -2.19 4.50
CA GLY A 88 -1.36 -3.43 4.89
C GLY A 88 -1.16 -3.78 6.37
N ASN A 89 0.04 -3.53 6.88
CA ASN A 89 0.35 -3.77 8.29
C ASN A 89 -0.35 -2.77 9.23
N MET A 90 -0.74 -1.58 8.75
CA MET A 90 -1.56 -0.64 9.53
C MET A 90 -2.88 -1.28 9.97
N MET A 91 -3.57 -2.00 9.10
CA MET A 91 -4.78 -2.76 9.46
C MET A 91 -4.47 -3.98 10.33
N MET A 92 -3.56 -4.85 9.85
CA MET A 92 -3.31 -6.15 10.51
C MET A 92 -2.80 -5.98 11.94
N MET A 93 -1.79 -5.13 12.15
CA MET A 93 -1.20 -4.92 13.48
C MET A 93 -2.18 -4.21 14.42
N ALA A 94 -3.03 -3.31 13.89
CA ALA A 94 -4.10 -2.68 14.68
C ALA A 94 -5.13 -3.72 15.13
N LEU A 95 -5.58 -4.63 14.27
CA LEU A 95 -6.46 -5.75 14.65
C LEU A 95 -5.83 -6.62 15.74
N GLY A 96 -4.57 -7.01 15.58
CA GLY A 96 -3.85 -7.75 16.60
C GLY A 96 -3.73 -6.99 17.95
N ARG A 97 -3.63 -5.65 17.90
CA ARG A 97 -3.63 -4.82 19.12
C ARG A 97 -5.01 -4.70 19.75
N LEU A 98 -6.04 -4.50 18.97
CA LEU A 98 -7.43 -4.40 19.43
C LEU A 98 -7.90 -5.72 20.07
N THR A 99 -7.45 -6.85 19.55
CA THR A 99 -7.70 -8.19 20.13
C THR A 99 -6.70 -8.61 21.20
N LYS A 100 -5.89 -7.68 21.72
CA LYS A 100 -4.86 -7.90 22.75
C LYS A 100 -3.78 -8.95 22.42
N ARG A 101 -3.76 -9.52 21.21
CA ARG A 101 -2.77 -10.51 20.77
C ARG A 101 -1.41 -9.89 20.42
N VAL A 102 -1.37 -8.60 20.11
CA VAL A 102 -0.15 -7.85 19.80
C VAL A 102 0.03 -6.72 20.80
N SER A 103 1.20 -6.64 21.42
CA SER A 103 1.53 -5.53 22.32
C SER A 103 1.77 -4.23 21.52
N LEU A 104 1.52 -3.09 22.17
CA LEU A 104 1.74 -1.77 21.55
C LEU A 104 3.20 -1.60 21.06
N LYS A 105 4.18 -2.10 21.82
CA LYS A 105 5.60 -2.10 21.44
C LYS A 105 5.85 -2.86 20.14
N LYS A 106 5.22 -4.03 19.96
CA LYS A 106 5.35 -4.84 18.73
C LYS A 106 4.64 -4.19 17.54
N LEU A 107 3.51 -3.53 17.76
CA LEU A 107 2.80 -2.77 16.75
C LEU A 107 3.70 -1.65 16.20
N PHE A 108 4.19 -0.76 17.08
CA PHE A 108 5.06 0.34 16.65
C PHE A 108 6.38 -0.14 16.05
N ARG A 109 7.00 -1.19 16.61
CA ARG A 109 8.18 -1.80 15.99
C ARG A 109 7.90 -2.23 14.55
N ASN A 110 6.78 -2.91 14.30
CA ASN A 110 6.42 -3.36 12.97
C ASN A 110 6.20 -2.16 12.03
N TRP A 111 5.38 -1.19 12.42
CA TRP A 111 5.09 -0.02 11.58
C TRP A 111 6.35 0.78 11.24
N ILE A 112 7.24 1.01 12.20
CA ILE A 112 8.49 1.75 11.99
C ILE A 112 9.41 0.97 11.06
N VAL A 113 9.70 -0.29 11.37
CA VAL A 113 10.65 -1.10 10.57
C VAL A 113 10.15 -1.28 9.15
N VAL A 114 8.84 -1.57 8.98
CA VAL A 114 8.29 -1.77 7.64
C VAL A 114 8.22 -0.46 6.86
N SER A 115 7.87 0.66 7.48
CA SER A 115 7.88 1.96 6.81
C SER A 115 9.27 2.37 6.37
N LEU A 116 10.29 2.19 7.22
CA LEU A 116 11.68 2.50 6.88
C LEU A 116 12.21 1.58 5.77
N GLY A 117 11.90 0.28 5.83
CA GLY A 117 12.28 -0.66 4.78
C GLY A 117 11.61 -0.33 3.45
N ASN A 118 10.30 -0.02 3.45
CA ASN A 118 9.59 0.42 2.24
C ASN A 118 10.19 1.71 1.68
N LEU A 119 10.53 2.69 2.54
CA LEU A 119 11.18 3.93 2.11
C LEU A 119 12.52 3.65 1.44
N LEU A 120 13.39 2.84 2.06
CA LEU A 120 14.68 2.50 1.49
C LEU A 120 14.55 1.78 0.15
N GLY A 121 13.61 0.83 0.04
CA GLY A 121 13.33 0.13 -1.22
C GLY A 121 12.81 1.07 -2.29
N ALA A 122 11.89 1.98 -1.95
CA ALA A 122 11.34 2.95 -2.88
C ALA A 122 12.39 3.98 -3.34
N LEU A 123 13.24 4.49 -2.44
CA LEU A 123 14.33 5.40 -2.78
C LEU A 123 15.38 4.73 -3.66
N PHE A 124 15.74 3.47 -3.35
CA PHE A 124 16.63 2.67 -4.21
C PHE A 124 16.08 2.59 -5.64
N MET A 125 14.79 2.27 -5.78
CA MET A 125 14.16 2.17 -7.09
C MET A 125 14.05 3.52 -7.80
N ALA A 126 13.70 4.60 -7.07
CA ALA A 126 13.59 5.94 -7.64
C ALA A 126 14.94 6.43 -8.17
N TYR A 127 16.03 6.19 -7.43
CA TYR A 127 17.35 6.61 -7.86
C TYR A 127 17.94 5.69 -8.94
N PHE A 128 18.07 4.38 -8.66
CA PHE A 128 18.79 3.50 -9.59
C PHE A 128 18.00 3.18 -10.85
N LEU A 129 16.72 2.80 -10.73
CA LEU A 129 15.94 2.48 -11.92
C LEU A 129 15.23 3.69 -12.50
N GLY A 130 14.69 4.57 -11.66
CA GLY A 130 13.99 5.77 -12.10
C GLY A 130 14.93 6.75 -12.78
N HIS A 131 16.00 7.16 -12.10
CA HIS A 131 16.93 8.19 -12.53
C HIS A 131 18.13 7.63 -13.32
N TYR A 132 18.95 6.77 -12.71
CA TYR A 132 20.19 6.30 -13.34
C TYR A 132 19.97 5.48 -14.63
N VAL A 133 18.96 4.59 -14.63
CA VAL A 133 18.52 3.87 -15.85
C VAL A 133 17.60 4.72 -16.72
N GLY A 134 16.94 5.76 -16.15
CA GLY A 134 16.09 6.68 -16.86
C GLY A 134 14.64 6.23 -17.04
N LEU A 135 14.14 5.24 -16.27
CA LEU A 135 12.78 4.73 -16.43
C LEU A 135 11.68 5.72 -16.01
N SER A 136 12.01 6.70 -15.15
CA SER A 136 11.11 7.79 -14.73
C SER A 136 11.39 9.11 -15.47
N GLU A 137 12.31 9.10 -16.42
CA GLU A 137 12.79 10.25 -17.20
C GLU A 137 12.46 10.11 -18.69
N GLY A 138 13.05 10.92 -19.54
CA GLY A 138 12.79 10.91 -20.98
C GLY A 138 11.28 11.07 -21.28
N ALA A 139 10.69 10.12 -21.95
CA ALA A 139 9.25 10.16 -22.29
C ALA A 139 8.34 10.15 -21.06
N ALA A 140 8.79 9.62 -19.92
CA ALA A 140 8.02 9.56 -18.68
C ALA A 140 8.20 10.82 -17.81
N ALA A 141 9.20 11.67 -18.06
CA ALA A 141 9.56 12.80 -17.21
C ALA A 141 8.38 13.74 -16.94
N ALA A 142 7.67 14.18 -17.97
CA ALA A 142 6.57 15.13 -17.82
C ALA A 142 5.45 14.59 -16.90
N LYS A 143 5.11 13.31 -17.01
CA LYS A 143 4.11 12.67 -16.13
C LYS A 143 4.65 12.45 -14.72
N THR A 144 5.91 12.03 -14.58
CA THR A 144 6.57 11.85 -13.28
C THR A 144 6.60 13.15 -12.50
N ILE A 145 7.02 14.25 -13.12
CA ILE A 145 7.07 15.59 -12.54
C ILE A 145 5.67 16.06 -12.13
N ALA A 146 4.71 16.03 -13.07
CA ALA A 146 3.36 16.52 -12.83
C ALA A 146 2.68 15.77 -11.66
N ILE A 147 2.87 14.45 -11.55
CA ILE A 147 2.31 13.67 -10.46
C ILE A 147 3.00 14.01 -9.12
N ALA A 148 4.32 14.12 -9.10
CA ALA A 148 5.08 14.46 -7.89
C ALA A 148 4.65 15.84 -7.34
N GLU A 149 4.54 16.84 -8.20
CA GLU A 149 4.09 18.19 -7.84
C GLU A 149 2.65 18.19 -7.32
N ALA A 150 1.72 17.52 -8.01
CA ALA A 150 0.34 17.39 -7.56
C ALA A 150 0.21 16.70 -6.18
N LYS A 151 1.08 15.73 -5.88
CA LYS A 151 1.08 15.05 -4.57
C LYS A 151 1.46 15.98 -3.42
N VAL A 152 2.47 16.83 -3.59
CA VAL A 152 2.95 17.73 -2.53
C VAL A 152 2.17 19.04 -2.44
N GLN A 153 1.44 19.44 -3.49
CA GLN A 153 0.58 20.63 -3.49
C GLN A 153 -0.73 20.43 -2.73
N MET A 154 -1.10 19.18 -2.47
CA MET A 154 -2.33 18.89 -1.72
C MET A 154 -2.16 19.32 -0.24
N ASP A 155 -3.08 20.14 0.25
CA ASP A 155 -3.08 20.56 1.66
C ASP A 155 -3.24 19.37 2.62
N PHE A 156 -2.89 19.59 3.89
CA PHE A 156 -2.89 18.54 4.91
C PHE A 156 -4.23 17.81 5.01
N GLY A 157 -5.36 18.55 5.05
CA GLY A 157 -6.68 17.96 5.23
C GLY A 157 -7.10 17.10 4.05
N ARG A 158 -6.90 17.60 2.83
CA ARG A 158 -7.20 16.85 1.60
C ARG A 158 -6.30 15.63 1.46
N ALA A 159 -5.00 15.76 1.74
CA ALA A 159 -4.06 14.65 1.70
C ALA A 159 -4.44 13.56 2.72
N PHE A 160 -4.81 13.95 3.94
CA PHE A 160 -5.26 13.03 5.00
C PHE A 160 -6.53 12.27 4.60
N VAL A 161 -7.59 12.98 4.14
CA VAL A 161 -8.86 12.34 3.75
C VAL A 161 -8.67 11.43 2.52
N SER A 162 -7.92 11.88 1.52
CA SER A 162 -7.55 11.07 0.36
C SER A 162 -6.80 9.80 0.77
N ALA A 163 -5.91 9.90 1.75
CA ALA A 163 -5.16 8.77 2.27
C ALA A 163 -6.05 7.77 3.06
N ILE A 164 -7.09 8.24 3.77
CA ILE A 164 -8.09 7.34 4.39
C ILE A 164 -8.72 6.45 3.33
N ALA A 165 -9.28 7.06 2.28
CA ALA A 165 -9.94 6.32 1.20
C ALA A 165 -8.98 5.37 0.47
N CYS A 166 -7.73 5.79 0.27
CA CYS A 166 -6.70 4.97 -0.34
C CYS A 166 -6.47 3.67 0.44
N ASN A 167 -6.15 3.77 1.73
CA ASN A 167 -5.82 2.59 2.51
C ASN A 167 -7.04 1.75 2.88
N TRP A 168 -8.23 2.32 2.85
CA TRP A 168 -9.47 1.55 2.88
C TRP A 168 -9.48 0.54 1.72
N MET A 169 -9.25 0.99 0.49
CA MET A 169 -9.23 0.11 -0.70
C MET A 169 -8.07 -0.88 -0.68
N VAL A 170 -6.86 -0.47 -0.29
CA VAL A 170 -5.71 -1.39 -0.15
C VAL A 170 -6.03 -2.51 0.85
N CYS A 171 -6.58 -2.16 2.01
CA CYS A 171 -6.94 -3.13 3.04
C CYS A 171 -8.11 -4.04 2.61
N MET A 172 -9.05 -3.55 1.78
CA MET A 172 -10.07 -4.41 1.17
C MET A 172 -9.45 -5.42 0.21
N GLY A 173 -8.45 -5.04 -0.57
CA GLY A 173 -7.70 -5.98 -1.41
C GLY A 173 -7.02 -7.08 -0.60
N ILE A 174 -6.42 -6.71 0.55
CA ILE A 174 -5.82 -7.67 1.49
C ILE A 174 -6.91 -8.55 2.13
N TRP A 175 -8.02 -7.99 2.53
CA TRP A 175 -9.16 -8.70 3.09
C TRP A 175 -9.68 -9.77 2.14
N PHE A 176 -9.93 -9.41 0.90
CA PHE A 176 -10.37 -10.34 -0.14
C PHE A 176 -9.32 -11.40 -0.46
N TYR A 177 -8.02 -11.04 -0.44
CA TYR A 177 -6.93 -12.01 -0.60
C TYR A 177 -6.98 -13.12 0.47
N PHE A 178 -7.24 -12.77 1.71
CA PHE A 178 -7.41 -13.77 2.78
C PHE A 178 -8.68 -14.61 2.59
N GLY A 179 -9.74 -14.03 2.05
CA GLY A 179 -10.99 -14.73 1.75
C GLY A 179 -10.87 -15.76 0.64
N ALA A 180 -10.10 -15.47 -0.40
CA ALA A 180 -9.93 -16.33 -1.56
C ALA A 180 -8.98 -17.50 -1.27
N LYS A 181 -9.35 -18.73 -1.66
CA LYS A 181 -8.53 -19.94 -1.48
C LYS A 181 -7.66 -20.27 -2.68
N GLN A 182 -8.10 -19.93 -3.89
CA GLN A 182 -7.33 -20.20 -5.13
C GLN A 182 -6.43 -19.01 -5.47
N THR A 183 -5.23 -19.27 -6.02
CA THR A 183 -4.28 -18.21 -6.38
C THR A 183 -4.85 -17.24 -7.42
N SER A 184 -5.59 -17.73 -8.42
CA SER A 184 -6.27 -16.88 -9.40
C SER A 184 -7.30 -15.97 -8.73
N GLY A 185 -8.11 -16.48 -7.80
CA GLY A 185 -9.05 -15.70 -6.99
C GLY A 185 -8.34 -14.65 -6.15
N ARG A 186 -7.19 -14.98 -5.54
CA ARG A 186 -6.36 -14.04 -4.78
C ARG A 186 -5.82 -12.90 -5.64
N ILE A 187 -5.38 -13.20 -6.86
CA ILE A 187 -4.89 -12.19 -7.79
C ILE A 187 -6.01 -11.21 -8.15
N LEU A 188 -7.19 -11.72 -8.53
CA LEU A 188 -8.35 -10.88 -8.85
C LEU A 188 -8.83 -10.07 -7.64
N ALA A 189 -8.82 -10.68 -6.45
CA ALA A 189 -9.18 -10.04 -5.19
C ALA A 189 -8.32 -8.82 -4.87
N ILE A 190 -7.03 -8.88 -5.20
CA ILE A 190 -6.10 -7.76 -5.06
C ILE A 190 -6.31 -6.72 -6.17
N TRP A 191 -6.53 -7.19 -7.39
CA TRP A 191 -6.48 -6.37 -8.61
C TRP A 191 -7.46 -5.21 -8.55
N PHE A 192 -8.74 -5.49 -8.36
CA PHE A 192 -9.77 -4.46 -8.47
C PHE A 192 -9.68 -3.35 -7.42
N PRO A 193 -9.55 -3.63 -6.11
CA PRO A 193 -9.43 -2.56 -5.13
C PRO A 193 -8.19 -1.68 -5.34
N VAL A 194 -7.07 -2.30 -5.74
CA VAL A 194 -5.83 -1.57 -6.02
C VAL A 194 -5.97 -0.72 -7.28
N MET A 195 -6.53 -1.27 -8.35
CA MET A 195 -6.80 -0.53 -9.58
C MET A 195 -7.66 0.71 -9.31
N ILE A 196 -8.72 0.57 -8.49
CA ILE A 196 -9.65 1.66 -8.18
C ILE A 196 -8.95 2.82 -7.46
N PHE A 197 -8.16 2.57 -6.41
CA PHE A 197 -7.52 3.68 -5.70
C PHE A 197 -6.50 4.43 -6.57
N VAL A 198 -5.84 3.73 -7.49
CA VAL A 198 -4.92 4.34 -8.46
C VAL A 198 -5.67 5.15 -9.51
N LEU A 199 -6.76 4.60 -10.05
CA LEU A 199 -7.63 5.26 -11.02
C LEU A 199 -8.17 6.59 -10.49
N ILE A 200 -8.57 6.63 -9.22
CA ILE A 200 -9.09 7.84 -8.55
C ILE A 200 -7.94 8.80 -8.17
N GLY A 201 -6.69 8.36 -8.14
CA GLY A 201 -5.52 9.18 -7.83
C GLY A 201 -5.28 9.44 -6.34
N LEU A 202 -5.71 8.53 -5.47
CA LEU A 202 -5.63 8.68 -4.02
C LEU A 202 -4.19 8.70 -3.48
N GLN A 203 -4.02 9.20 -2.24
CA GLN A 203 -2.73 9.36 -1.56
C GLN A 203 -2.31 8.06 -0.86
N HIS A 204 -1.29 7.38 -1.40
CA HIS A 204 -0.75 6.15 -0.83
C HIS A 204 0.65 6.37 -0.27
N PHE A 205 0.85 6.06 1.02
CA PHE A 205 2.08 6.33 1.75
C PHE A 205 3.34 5.77 1.06
N VAL A 206 3.33 4.48 0.73
CA VAL A 206 4.51 3.83 0.11
C VAL A 206 4.67 4.20 -1.37
N ALA A 207 3.57 4.43 -2.10
CA ALA A 207 3.65 4.89 -3.49
C ALA A 207 4.23 6.30 -3.60
N ASN A 208 3.91 7.18 -2.63
CA ASN A 208 4.48 8.52 -2.54
C ASN A 208 5.98 8.49 -2.21
N MET A 209 6.47 7.47 -1.49
CA MET A 209 7.91 7.26 -1.24
C MET A 209 8.71 7.00 -2.52
N PHE A 210 8.08 6.56 -3.59
CA PHE A 210 8.71 6.41 -4.89
C PHE A 210 8.49 7.63 -5.78
N ILE A 211 7.21 8.00 -6.02
CA ILE A 211 6.89 8.96 -7.09
C ILE A 211 7.38 10.38 -6.80
N ILE A 212 7.37 10.81 -5.52
CA ILE A 212 7.84 12.16 -5.18
C ILE A 212 9.37 12.24 -5.34
N PRO A 213 10.20 11.34 -4.77
CA PRO A 213 11.63 11.30 -5.07
C PRO A 213 11.97 11.12 -6.54
N ALA A 214 11.24 10.26 -7.27
CA ALA A 214 11.45 10.10 -8.71
C ALA A 214 11.18 11.41 -9.47
N GLY A 215 10.15 12.18 -9.07
CA GLY A 215 9.90 13.51 -9.61
C GLY A 215 11.01 14.50 -9.29
N ILE A 216 11.53 14.51 -8.06
CA ILE A 216 12.66 15.36 -7.66
C ILE A 216 13.88 15.06 -8.55
N PHE A 217 14.22 13.79 -8.75
CA PHE A 217 15.33 13.39 -9.63
C PHE A 217 15.08 13.75 -11.09
N ALA A 218 13.84 13.69 -11.56
CA ALA A 218 13.44 14.09 -12.92
C ALA A 218 13.36 15.62 -13.12
N GLY A 219 13.61 16.43 -12.10
CA GLY A 219 13.64 17.89 -12.16
C GLY A 219 12.34 18.58 -11.78
N ALA A 220 11.44 17.93 -11.03
CA ALA A 220 10.24 18.57 -10.48
C ALA A 220 10.61 19.71 -9.53
N ASN A 221 9.80 20.76 -9.51
CA ASN A 221 9.94 21.85 -8.53
C ASN A 221 9.39 21.44 -7.15
N VAL A 222 9.99 20.40 -6.60
CA VAL A 222 9.63 19.78 -5.31
C VAL A 222 10.88 19.62 -4.45
N THR A 223 10.79 20.07 -3.22
CA THR A 223 11.86 19.94 -2.24
C THR A 223 11.72 18.65 -1.40
N TRP A 224 12.83 18.15 -0.85
CA TRP A 224 12.82 17.05 0.12
C TRP A 224 11.98 17.38 1.37
N SER A 225 11.95 18.65 1.78
CA SER A 225 11.09 19.10 2.88
C SER A 225 9.60 18.87 2.57
N GLN A 226 9.15 19.23 1.37
CA GLN A 226 7.77 18.98 0.92
C GLN A 226 7.45 17.49 0.85
N PHE A 227 8.41 16.66 0.41
CA PHE A 227 8.27 15.20 0.47
C PHE A 227 7.99 14.71 1.89
N PHE A 228 8.85 15.07 2.88
CA PHE A 228 8.65 14.66 4.26
C PHE A 228 7.36 15.23 4.87
N PHE A 229 7.00 16.47 4.53
CA PHE A 229 5.74 17.07 4.98
C PHE A 229 4.52 16.29 4.44
N ASN A 230 4.52 15.89 3.16
CA ASN A 230 3.46 15.07 2.57
C ASN A 230 3.33 13.70 3.27
N MET A 231 4.44 13.10 3.70
CA MET A 231 4.40 11.80 4.38
C MET A 231 3.56 11.80 5.65
N VAL A 232 3.47 12.93 6.39
CA VAL A 232 2.77 13.00 7.68
C VAL A 232 1.26 12.81 7.52
N PRO A 233 0.50 13.67 6.79
CA PRO A 233 -0.93 13.48 6.60
C PRO A 233 -1.26 12.17 5.90
N VAL A 234 -0.42 11.73 4.96
CA VAL A 234 -0.65 10.50 4.21
C VAL A 234 -0.46 9.28 5.10
N PHE A 235 0.57 9.24 5.96
CA PHE A 235 0.74 8.18 6.95
C PHE A 235 -0.46 8.10 7.90
N LEU A 236 -0.84 9.23 8.50
CA LEU A 236 -1.96 9.28 9.46
C LEU A 236 -3.28 8.88 8.82
N GLY A 237 -3.54 9.35 7.59
CA GLY A 237 -4.73 8.96 6.83
C GLY A 237 -4.75 7.48 6.48
N ASN A 238 -3.62 6.92 6.02
CA ASN A 238 -3.53 5.49 5.74
C ASN A 238 -3.69 4.64 7.01
N VAL A 239 -3.13 5.06 8.16
CA VAL A 239 -3.40 4.39 9.45
C VAL A 239 -4.89 4.42 9.76
N THR A 240 -5.54 5.56 9.65
CA THR A 240 -6.98 5.71 9.91
C THR A 240 -7.81 4.82 8.97
N GLY A 241 -7.53 4.84 7.67
CA GLY A 241 -8.23 4.02 6.67
C GLY A 241 -8.10 2.52 6.94
N GLY A 242 -6.89 2.04 7.23
CA GLY A 242 -6.66 0.62 7.49
C GLY A 242 -7.11 0.20 8.88
N ALA A 243 -6.69 0.90 9.94
CA ALA A 243 -6.96 0.49 11.31
C ALA A 243 -8.40 0.73 11.76
N ALA A 244 -8.98 1.89 11.42
CA ALA A 244 -10.34 2.23 11.85
C ALA A 244 -11.39 1.75 10.84
N PHE A 245 -11.30 2.20 9.57
CA PHE A 245 -12.33 1.95 8.56
C PHE A 245 -12.44 0.48 8.15
N VAL A 246 -11.34 -0.27 8.15
CA VAL A 246 -11.39 -1.72 7.88
C VAL A 246 -11.23 -2.51 9.18
N GLY A 247 -10.09 -2.41 9.85
CA GLY A 247 -9.78 -3.26 10.99
C GLY A 247 -10.81 -3.20 12.12
N ALA A 248 -11.02 -2.02 12.70
CA ALA A 248 -11.96 -1.86 13.81
C ALA A 248 -13.42 -2.07 13.39
N SER A 249 -13.82 -1.62 12.20
CA SER A 249 -15.19 -1.79 11.70
C SER A 249 -15.57 -3.27 11.55
N TYR A 250 -14.71 -4.07 10.90
CA TYR A 250 -14.95 -5.51 10.77
C TYR A 250 -14.85 -6.25 12.09
N LEU A 251 -13.91 -5.87 12.97
CA LEU A 251 -13.86 -6.43 14.31
C LEU A 251 -15.15 -6.16 15.08
N TYR A 252 -15.64 -4.91 15.08
CA TYR A 252 -16.87 -4.57 15.79
C TYR A 252 -18.09 -5.30 15.21
N ALA A 253 -18.20 -5.39 13.87
CA ALA A 253 -19.30 -6.05 13.20
C ALA A 253 -19.36 -7.57 13.46
N TYR A 254 -18.19 -8.24 13.51
CA TYR A 254 -18.14 -9.70 13.54
C TYR A 254 -17.58 -10.29 14.85
N ARG A 255 -17.26 -9.47 15.89
CA ARG A 255 -16.69 -9.96 17.14
C ARG A 255 -17.52 -11.04 17.83
N HIS A 256 -18.85 -10.99 17.69
CA HIS A 256 -19.77 -11.96 18.29
C HIS A 256 -19.73 -13.35 17.63
N LEU A 257 -19.07 -13.47 16.46
CA LEU A 257 -18.86 -14.73 15.74
C LEU A 257 -17.43 -15.27 15.90
N LEU A 258 -16.56 -14.53 16.61
CA LEU A 258 -15.21 -14.99 16.89
C LEU A 258 -15.24 -16.09 17.96
N LYS A 259 -14.30 -17.03 17.87
CA LYS A 259 -14.09 -18.04 18.94
C LYS A 259 -13.70 -17.34 20.24
N GLU A 260 -13.97 -17.98 21.39
CA GLU A 260 -13.69 -17.42 22.72
C GLU A 260 -12.26 -16.92 22.89
N ASP A 261 -11.26 -17.59 22.29
CA ASP A 261 -9.85 -17.20 22.29
C ASP A 261 -9.56 -15.83 21.63
N TYR A 262 -10.51 -15.26 20.91
CA TYR A 262 -10.41 -13.94 20.25
C TYR A 262 -11.27 -12.88 20.96
N CYS A 263 -12.04 -13.27 22.00
CA CYS A 263 -12.86 -12.33 22.75
C CYS A 263 -12.00 -11.47 23.69
N ILE A 264 -12.27 -10.18 23.69
CA ILE A 264 -11.60 -9.13 24.48
C ILE A 264 -12.13 -9.14 25.91
#